data_695f2beb6b6f4728edd30234f96ccc27
#
_entry.id   695f2beb6b6f4728edd30234f96ccc27
#
_cell.length_a   1.000
_cell.length_b   1.000
_cell.length_c   1.000
_cell.angle_alpha   90.00
_cell.angle_beta   90.00
_cell.angle_gamma   90.00
#
_symmetry.space_group_name_H-M   'P 1'
#
loop_
_entity.id
_entity.type
_entity.pdbx_description
1 polymer ?
#
loop_
_entity_poly.entity_id
_entity_poly.type
_entity_poly.pdbx_seq_one_letter_code
_entity_poly.pdbx_strand_id
1 'polypeptide(L)'
;MSSISANHIDLVSIRGDTMNEKIAVIGAGLIGRAWAIVFARAGCSVAIYDAVPEALSACTKLLHDNISDLAKHGLITETPEVVLARIKPVSTLAEALKGAALVQENVKETVEVKRQIFAEMDKLAAPDTILTSSTSWIPTSEFSEHLPGRHRILVAHPVNPPYLVPLVELAPAPWTSAETVKRAHDIYTRAGQSPVLLKKEITGFLLNRIQGAVLNEALNLYENGYASSEDLDKVLKDGLGLRWSFMGPFETIDLNAPEGVIDYANRYGHTYRDVAKTQLPNEWDAATLKQIEDERRTVLKADQLEERSRWRDNRLMGLVAHKRKQAT
;
A
#
# COMPACT_ATOMS: atom_id res chain seq x y z
N MET A 1 9.54 14.73 -37.76
CA MET A 1 10.24 14.76 -36.47
C MET A 1 9.37 15.57 -35.49
N SER A 2 8.44 14.92 -34.82
CA SER A 2 7.62 15.53 -33.77
C SER A 2 8.07 14.91 -32.45
N SER A 3 8.51 15.77 -31.55
CA SER A 3 8.96 15.41 -30.22
C SER A 3 7.81 14.80 -29.44
N ILE A 4 7.87 13.50 -29.19
CA ILE A 4 7.01 12.85 -28.18
C ILE A 4 7.58 13.27 -26.85
N SER A 5 6.85 14.18 -26.18
CA SER A 5 7.08 14.54 -24.78
C SER A 5 6.90 13.28 -23.95
N ALA A 6 7.98 12.75 -23.40
CA ALA A 6 7.94 11.76 -22.36
C ALA A 6 7.25 12.40 -21.15
N ASN A 7 6.02 12.01 -20.87
CA ASN A 7 5.39 12.28 -19.59
C ASN A 7 6.17 11.50 -18.51
N HIS A 8 7.25 12.11 -18.03
CA HIS A 8 7.84 11.77 -16.75
C HIS A 8 6.72 11.94 -15.72
N ILE A 9 6.34 10.84 -15.09
CA ILE A 9 5.61 10.88 -13.83
C ILE A 9 6.64 11.40 -12.83
N ASP A 10 6.69 12.73 -12.70
CA ASP A 10 7.44 13.39 -11.65
C ASP A 10 6.99 12.76 -10.32
N LEU A 11 7.91 12.08 -9.65
CA LEU A 11 7.78 11.83 -8.22
C LEU A 11 7.70 13.24 -7.60
N VAL A 12 6.47 13.65 -7.35
CA VAL A 12 6.06 14.99 -6.96
C VAL A 12 7.06 15.52 -5.93
N SER A 13 7.86 16.47 -6.35
CA SER A 13 8.41 17.45 -5.43
C SER A 13 7.25 17.92 -4.58
N ILE A 14 7.27 17.64 -3.26
CA ILE A 14 6.28 18.17 -2.31
C ILE A 14 6.54 19.68 -2.17
N ARG A 15 6.33 20.41 -3.24
CA ARG A 15 6.18 21.86 -3.35
C ARG A 15 4.81 22.13 -3.95
N GLY A 16 3.78 21.58 -3.31
CA GLY A 16 2.39 21.92 -3.54
C GLY A 16 1.82 22.52 -2.26
N ASP A 17 0.77 23.31 -2.40
CA ASP A 17 0.05 23.91 -1.27
C ASP A 17 -0.20 22.92 -0.17
N THR A 18 0.15 23.29 1.07
CA THR A 18 -0.09 22.48 2.26
C THR A 18 -1.56 22.04 2.27
N MET A 19 -1.81 20.75 2.37
CA MET A 19 -3.17 20.23 2.43
C MET A 19 -3.83 20.73 3.73
N ASN A 20 -5.04 21.25 3.62
CA ASN A 20 -5.81 21.76 4.78
C ASN A 20 -7.04 20.91 5.09
N GLU A 21 -7.23 19.81 4.36
CA GLU A 21 -8.37 18.91 4.55
C GLU A 21 -8.29 18.21 5.90
N LYS A 22 -9.45 17.95 6.48
CA LYS A 22 -9.56 17.00 7.58
C LYS A 22 -9.73 15.58 7.04
N ILE A 23 -8.91 14.66 7.53
CA ILE A 23 -9.00 13.22 7.23
C ILE A 23 -9.38 12.48 8.51
N ALA A 24 -10.32 11.54 8.41
CA ALA A 24 -10.64 10.61 9.49
C ALA A 24 -9.94 9.28 9.25
N VAL A 25 -9.25 8.77 10.27
CA VAL A 25 -8.64 7.43 10.28
C VAL A 25 -9.39 6.58 11.29
N ILE A 26 -10.02 5.52 10.82
CA ILE A 26 -10.82 4.60 11.64
C ILE A 26 -10.07 3.29 11.82
N GLY A 27 -9.73 2.97 13.07
CA GLY A 27 -8.80 1.90 13.43
C GLY A 27 -7.39 2.45 13.67
N ALA A 28 -6.88 2.33 14.93
CA ALA A 28 -5.57 2.82 15.35
C ALA A 28 -4.47 1.72 15.33
N GLY A 29 -4.70 0.63 14.63
CA GLY A 29 -3.76 -0.45 14.42
C GLY A 29 -2.55 -0.03 13.57
N LEU A 30 -1.75 -1.00 13.14
CA LEU A 30 -0.51 -0.78 12.36
C LEU A 30 -0.76 0.10 11.12
N ILE A 31 -1.77 -0.24 10.31
CA ILE A 31 -2.06 0.45 9.05
C ILE A 31 -2.70 1.82 9.30
N GLY A 32 -3.63 1.93 10.26
CA GLY A 32 -4.25 3.22 10.58
C GLY A 32 -3.23 4.25 11.08
N ARG A 33 -2.32 3.85 11.97
CA ARG A 33 -1.21 4.73 12.39
C ARG A 33 -0.36 5.20 11.22
N ALA A 34 -0.06 4.29 10.32
CA ALA A 34 0.76 4.60 9.15
C ALA A 34 0.05 5.58 8.21
N TRP A 35 -1.25 5.44 8.00
CA TRP A 35 -2.06 6.41 7.26
C TRP A 35 -2.15 7.77 7.97
N ALA A 36 -2.27 7.78 9.29
CA ALA A 36 -2.25 9.04 10.04
C ALA A 36 -0.95 9.83 9.79
N ILE A 37 0.21 9.15 9.73
CA ILE A 37 1.49 9.77 9.37
C ILE A 37 1.47 10.30 7.93
N VAL A 38 0.97 9.51 6.96
CA VAL A 38 0.88 9.95 5.56
C VAL A 38 0.14 11.27 5.43
N PHE A 39 -1.06 11.35 5.98
CA PHE A 39 -1.88 12.56 5.86
C PHE A 39 -1.36 13.72 6.70
N ALA A 40 -0.87 13.47 7.92
CA ALA A 40 -0.32 14.54 8.77
C ALA A 40 0.92 15.20 8.18
N ARG A 41 1.86 14.43 7.60
CA ARG A 41 3.05 14.99 6.94
C ARG A 41 2.73 15.78 5.67
N ALA A 42 1.57 15.52 5.04
CA ALA A 42 1.07 16.28 3.91
C ALA A 42 0.37 17.58 4.33
N GLY A 43 0.18 17.81 5.64
CA GLY A 43 -0.44 19.01 6.18
C GLY A 43 -1.89 18.84 6.62
N CYS A 44 -2.50 17.67 6.39
CA CYS A 44 -3.89 17.41 6.79
C CYS A 44 -4.06 17.41 8.31
N SER A 45 -5.21 17.88 8.77
CA SER A 45 -5.70 17.61 10.11
C SER A 45 -6.27 16.19 10.17
N VAL A 46 -5.77 15.34 11.07
CA VAL A 46 -6.13 13.92 11.16
C VAL A 46 -6.87 13.66 12.46
N ALA A 47 -8.12 13.17 12.39
CA ALA A 47 -8.83 12.61 13.51
C ALA A 47 -8.69 11.08 13.48
N ILE A 48 -8.07 10.48 14.51
CA ILE A 48 -7.92 9.04 14.63
C ILE A 48 -8.85 8.50 15.69
N TYR A 49 -9.63 7.48 15.33
CA TYR A 49 -10.59 6.81 16.20
C TYR A 49 -10.36 5.30 16.21
N ASP A 50 -10.49 4.70 17.37
CA ASP A 50 -10.59 3.25 17.53
C ASP A 50 -11.66 2.92 18.57
N ALA A 51 -12.40 1.84 18.36
CA ALA A 51 -13.39 1.36 19.34
C ALA A 51 -12.76 0.83 20.63
N VAL A 52 -11.43 0.52 20.59
CA VAL A 52 -10.64 0.08 21.73
C VAL A 52 -9.78 1.24 22.24
N PRO A 53 -10.09 1.86 23.38
CA PRO A 53 -9.38 3.04 23.89
C PRO A 53 -7.88 2.81 24.11
N GLU A 54 -7.50 1.59 24.50
CA GLU A 54 -6.10 1.20 24.72
C GLU A 54 -5.28 1.27 23.43
N ALA A 55 -5.89 0.99 22.28
CA ALA A 55 -5.25 1.10 20.98
C ALA A 55 -4.88 2.57 20.66
N LEU A 56 -5.74 3.52 21.01
CA LEU A 56 -5.46 4.96 20.88
C LEU A 56 -4.31 5.41 21.78
N SER A 57 -4.27 4.92 23.01
CA SER A 57 -3.20 5.27 23.98
C SER A 57 -1.83 4.74 23.51
N ALA A 58 -1.77 3.50 23.03
CA ALA A 58 -0.55 2.90 22.47
C ALA A 58 -0.12 3.59 21.18
N CYS A 59 -1.07 4.08 20.39
CA CYS A 59 -0.84 4.72 19.10
C CYS A 59 0.10 5.94 19.21
N THR A 60 -0.10 6.80 20.21
CA THR A 60 0.61 8.10 20.33
C THR A 60 2.14 7.92 20.42
N LYS A 61 2.62 6.98 21.24
CA LYS A 61 4.06 6.69 21.34
C LYS A 61 4.65 6.20 20.02
N LEU A 62 3.97 5.26 19.37
CA LEU A 62 4.43 4.66 18.12
C LEU A 62 4.42 5.68 16.96
N LEU A 63 3.46 6.59 16.95
CA LEU A 63 3.44 7.72 16.00
C LEU A 63 4.65 8.62 16.17
N HIS A 64 4.97 8.99 17.41
CA HIS A 64 6.14 9.83 17.73
C HIS A 64 7.44 9.18 17.26
N ASP A 65 7.64 7.89 17.56
CA ASP A 65 8.86 7.17 17.19
C ASP A 65 9.02 7.09 15.66
N ASN A 66 7.95 6.72 14.94
CA ASN A 66 8.00 6.62 13.47
C ASN A 66 8.22 7.98 12.79
N ILE A 67 7.57 9.05 13.27
CA ILE A 67 7.76 10.40 12.72
C ILE A 67 9.18 10.91 13.00
N SER A 68 9.72 10.62 14.19
CA SER A 68 11.10 10.95 14.54
C SER A 68 12.12 10.24 13.65
N ASP A 69 11.88 8.97 13.31
CA ASP A 69 12.74 8.23 12.39
C ASP A 69 12.65 8.78 10.95
N LEU A 70 11.47 9.18 10.50
CA LEU A 70 11.32 9.87 9.20
C LEU A 70 12.10 11.18 9.16
N ALA A 71 12.12 11.96 10.25
CA ALA A 71 12.89 13.20 10.36
C ALA A 71 14.41 12.95 10.28
N LYS A 72 14.93 11.92 10.98
CA LYS A 72 16.35 11.53 10.92
C LYS A 72 16.80 11.19 9.50
N HIS A 73 15.90 10.61 8.69
CA HIS A 73 16.19 10.27 7.29
C HIS A 73 15.89 11.40 6.29
N GLY A 74 15.46 12.59 6.76
CA GLY A 74 15.12 13.73 5.89
C GLY A 74 13.86 13.49 5.04
N LEU A 75 12.95 12.64 5.50
CA LEU A 75 11.71 12.30 4.78
C LEU A 75 10.53 13.18 5.16
N ILE A 76 10.70 14.05 6.14
CA ILE A 76 9.78 15.15 6.50
C ILE A 76 10.60 16.45 6.58
N THR A 77 9.97 17.58 6.26
CA THR A 77 10.59 18.91 6.27
C THR A 77 10.30 19.69 7.55
N GLU A 78 9.21 19.35 8.22
CA GLU A 78 8.79 19.95 9.48
C GLU A 78 9.32 19.15 10.68
N THR A 79 9.26 19.74 11.89
CA THR A 79 9.66 18.99 13.07
C THR A 79 8.65 17.91 13.43
N PRO A 80 9.07 16.82 14.08
CA PRO A 80 8.16 15.74 14.50
C PRO A 80 6.95 16.23 15.31
N GLU A 81 7.15 17.23 16.18
CA GLU A 81 6.11 17.80 17.02
C GLU A 81 5.02 18.50 16.20
N VAL A 82 5.39 19.19 15.12
CA VAL A 82 4.45 19.87 14.22
C VAL A 82 3.59 18.86 13.48
N VAL A 83 4.21 17.80 12.95
CA VAL A 83 3.49 16.72 12.25
C VAL A 83 2.57 15.98 13.23
N LEU A 84 3.07 15.62 14.43
CA LEU A 84 2.31 14.92 15.45
C LEU A 84 1.11 15.73 15.95
N ALA A 85 1.27 17.05 16.09
CA ALA A 85 0.19 17.94 16.54
C ALA A 85 -1.05 17.95 15.63
N ARG A 86 -0.90 17.53 14.37
CA ARG A 86 -2.02 17.39 13.43
C ARG A 86 -2.83 16.10 13.65
N ILE A 87 -2.31 15.13 14.39
CA ILE A 87 -2.98 13.84 14.64
C ILE A 87 -3.66 13.93 16.02
N LYS A 88 -4.98 13.88 16.00
CA LYS A 88 -5.80 14.01 17.21
C LYS A 88 -6.60 12.73 17.44
N PRO A 89 -6.31 11.97 18.51
CA PRO A 89 -7.21 10.93 18.98
C PRO A 89 -8.56 11.53 19.37
N VAL A 90 -9.64 10.87 18.96
CA VAL A 90 -11.02 11.28 19.29
C VAL A 90 -11.80 10.11 19.90
N SER A 91 -12.82 10.42 20.69
CA SER A 91 -13.52 9.44 21.52
C SER A 91 -14.71 8.77 20.83
N THR A 92 -15.21 9.35 19.71
CA THR A 92 -16.37 8.81 19.00
C THR A 92 -16.16 8.81 17.50
N LEU A 93 -16.82 7.85 16.83
CA LEU A 93 -16.84 7.78 15.38
C LEU A 93 -17.42 9.08 14.77
N ALA A 94 -18.50 9.61 15.33
CA ALA A 94 -19.12 10.84 14.85
C ALA A 94 -18.16 12.05 14.91
N GLU A 95 -17.35 12.16 15.97
CA GLU A 95 -16.34 13.21 16.10
C GLU A 95 -15.25 13.08 15.05
N ALA A 96 -14.80 11.84 14.77
CA ALA A 96 -13.83 11.57 13.72
C ALA A 96 -14.35 12.03 12.35
N LEU A 97 -15.57 11.66 12.00
CA LEU A 97 -16.19 11.91 10.70
C LEU A 97 -16.59 13.35 10.46
N LYS A 98 -16.86 14.14 11.53
CA LYS A 98 -17.33 15.53 11.41
C LYS A 98 -16.36 16.38 10.60
N GLY A 99 -16.80 16.83 9.42
CA GLY A 99 -16.03 17.70 8.50
C GLY A 99 -14.86 17.01 7.82
N ALA A 100 -14.80 15.67 7.82
CA ALA A 100 -13.79 14.95 7.09
C ALA A 100 -14.07 14.96 5.56
N ALA A 101 -13.05 15.26 4.77
CA ALA A 101 -13.11 15.16 3.32
C ALA A 101 -12.99 13.70 2.85
N LEU A 102 -12.22 12.90 3.59
CA LEU A 102 -11.98 11.48 3.32
C LEU A 102 -11.86 10.72 4.64
N VAL A 103 -12.37 9.50 4.64
CA VAL A 103 -12.25 8.52 5.72
C VAL A 103 -11.38 7.37 5.23
N GLN A 104 -10.35 7.01 5.99
CA GLN A 104 -9.52 5.83 5.78
C GLN A 104 -9.84 4.79 6.85
N GLU A 105 -10.60 3.75 6.49
CA GLU A 105 -10.98 2.68 7.39
C GLU A 105 -9.91 1.57 7.42
N ASN A 106 -9.56 1.10 8.63
CA ASN A 106 -8.50 0.12 8.90
C ASN A 106 -8.90 -0.88 10.01
N VAL A 107 -10.19 -1.20 10.10
CA VAL A 107 -10.68 -2.19 11.09
C VAL A 107 -10.45 -3.62 10.60
N LYS A 108 -10.89 -4.60 11.40
CA LYS A 108 -10.69 -6.02 11.12
C LYS A 108 -11.13 -6.44 9.71
N GLU A 109 -10.32 -7.28 9.07
CA GLU A 109 -10.44 -7.75 7.67
C GLU A 109 -11.50 -8.85 7.53
N THR A 110 -12.77 -8.55 7.80
CA THR A 110 -13.91 -9.44 7.51
C THR A 110 -15.06 -8.66 6.88
N VAL A 111 -15.82 -9.30 6.00
CA VAL A 111 -16.96 -8.66 5.30
C VAL A 111 -17.99 -8.14 6.29
N GLU A 112 -18.28 -8.90 7.34
CA GLU A 112 -19.29 -8.56 8.34
C GLU A 112 -18.93 -7.28 9.09
N VAL A 113 -17.68 -7.18 9.56
CA VAL A 113 -17.20 -5.99 10.27
C VAL A 113 -17.18 -4.78 9.34
N LYS A 114 -16.76 -4.96 8.08
CA LYS A 114 -16.76 -3.86 7.11
C LYS A 114 -18.18 -3.40 6.78
N ARG A 115 -19.13 -4.32 6.59
CA ARG A 115 -20.54 -3.95 6.38
C ARG A 115 -21.10 -3.13 7.54
N GLN A 116 -20.79 -3.50 8.78
CA GLN A 116 -21.23 -2.78 9.98
C GLN A 116 -20.65 -1.37 10.04
N ILE A 117 -19.32 -1.26 9.98
CA ILE A 117 -18.67 0.05 10.12
C ILE A 117 -19.00 0.99 8.95
N PHE A 118 -19.09 0.48 7.70
CA PHE A 118 -19.47 1.31 6.55
C PHE A 118 -20.93 1.77 6.63
N ALA A 119 -21.85 0.96 7.17
CA ALA A 119 -23.22 1.37 7.43
C ALA A 119 -23.32 2.49 8.48
N GLU A 120 -22.48 2.45 9.52
CA GLU A 120 -22.39 3.51 10.51
C GLU A 120 -21.76 4.79 9.93
N MET A 121 -20.64 4.65 9.21
CA MET A 121 -19.96 5.78 8.58
C MET A 121 -20.86 6.46 7.53
N ASP A 122 -21.60 5.70 6.74
CA ASP A 122 -22.50 6.24 5.71
C ASP A 122 -23.63 7.09 6.29
N LYS A 123 -24.11 6.73 7.49
CA LYS A 123 -25.14 7.51 8.22
C LYS A 123 -24.59 8.77 8.86
N LEU A 124 -23.35 8.77 9.32
CA LEU A 124 -22.77 9.82 10.15
C LEU A 124 -21.95 10.83 9.34
N ALA A 125 -21.31 10.40 8.27
CA ALA A 125 -20.48 11.27 7.45
C ALA A 125 -21.30 12.20 6.57
N ALA A 126 -20.76 13.38 6.27
CA ALA A 126 -21.38 14.31 5.32
C ALA A 126 -21.51 13.67 3.93
N PRO A 127 -22.52 14.07 3.13
CA PRO A 127 -22.79 13.44 1.81
C PRO A 127 -21.63 13.49 0.83
N ASP A 128 -20.75 14.46 0.94
CA ASP A 128 -19.56 14.67 0.09
C ASP A 128 -18.29 14.02 0.64
N THR A 129 -18.32 13.43 1.83
CA THR A 129 -17.19 12.70 2.42
C THR A 129 -16.92 11.40 1.67
N ILE A 130 -15.71 11.19 1.20
CA ILE A 130 -15.29 9.95 0.56
C ILE A 130 -15.00 8.91 1.65
N LEU A 131 -15.53 7.69 1.49
CA LEU A 131 -15.31 6.59 2.42
C LEU A 131 -14.41 5.54 1.77
N THR A 132 -13.22 5.32 2.33
CA THR A 132 -12.25 4.35 1.78
C THR A 132 -11.92 3.24 2.78
N SER A 133 -11.58 2.07 2.28
CA SER A 133 -11.12 0.93 3.07
C SER A 133 -9.69 0.54 2.72
N SER A 134 -8.90 0.20 3.73
CA SER A 134 -7.55 -0.39 3.59
C SER A 134 -7.58 -1.91 3.41
N THR A 135 -8.73 -2.51 3.13
CA THR A 135 -8.83 -3.96 2.91
C THR A 135 -7.84 -4.43 1.85
N SER A 136 -7.22 -5.59 2.10
CA SER A 136 -6.24 -6.18 1.19
C SER A 136 -6.85 -7.16 0.18
N TRP A 137 -8.08 -7.64 0.44
CA TRP A 137 -8.68 -8.74 -0.32
C TRP A 137 -10.15 -8.56 -0.67
N ILE A 138 -10.90 -7.77 0.11
CA ILE A 138 -12.36 -7.68 0.02
C ILE A 138 -12.72 -6.58 -1.00
N PRO A 139 -13.37 -6.92 -2.14
CA PRO A 139 -13.87 -5.94 -3.10
C PRO A 139 -14.83 -4.94 -2.45
N THR A 140 -14.86 -3.72 -2.94
CA THR A 140 -15.77 -2.66 -2.47
C THR A 140 -17.23 -3.09 -2.52
N SER A 141 -17.61 -3.87 -3.53
CA SER A 141 -18.99 -4.38 -3.72
C SER A 141 -19.46 -5.25 -2.57
N GLU A 142 -18.57 -6.03 -1.95
CA GLU A 142 -18.95 -6.98 -0.89
C GLU A 142 -19.50 -6.30 0.37
N PHE A 143 -19.12 -5.04 0.63
CA PHE A 143 -19.53 -4.33 1.85
C PHE A 143 -20.33 -3.04 1.60
N SER A 144 -20.48 -2.59 0.35
CA SER A 144 -21.11 -1.31 0.06
C SER A 144 -22.40 -1.36 -0.76
N GLU A 145 -22.74 -2.48 -1.38
CA GLU A 145 -23.88 -2.61 -2.33
C GLU A 145 -25.22 -2.09 -1.78
N HIS A 146 -25.50 -2.39 -0.53
CA HIS A 146 -26.76 -2.07 0.13
C HIS A 146 -26.82 -0.65 0.73
N LEU A 147 -25.74 0.14 0.63
CA LEU A 147 -25.66 1.43 1.29
C LEU A 147 -26.21 2.57 0.38
N PRO A 148 -26.99 3.50 0.92
CA PRO A 148 -27.46 4.68 0.18
C PRO A 148 -26.33 5.50 -0.43
N GLY A 149 -25.24 5.70 0.31
CA GLY A 149 -24.07 6.47 -0.11
C GLY A 149 -23.01 5.68 -0.87
N ARG A 150 -23.32 4.50 -1.41
CA ARG A 150 -22.38 3.59 -2.07
C ARG A 150 -21.58 4.22 -3.23
N HIS A 151 -22.10 5.30 -3.81
CA HIS A 151 -21.43 6.03 -4.90
C HIS A 151 -20.14 6.75 -4.45
N ARG A 152 -19.95 6.97 -3.14
CA ARG A 152 -18.79 7.63 -2.53
C ARG A 152 -17.85 6.68 -1.79
N ILE A 153 -17.99 5.35 -2.02
CA ILE A 153 -17.23 4.31 -1.34
C ILE A 153 -16.31 3.62 -2.33
N LEU A 154 -15.06 3.37 -1.94
CA LEU A 154 -14.09 2.59 -2.70
C LEU A 154 -13.02 2.00 -1.77
N VAL A 155 -12.31 1.00 -2.24
CA VAL A 155 -11.09 0.53 -1.60
C VAL A 155 -9.93 1.45 -1.94
N ALA A 156 -9.08 1.74 -0.96
CA ALA A 156 -7.78 2.38 -1.11
C ALA A 156 -6.73 1.53 -0.37
N HIS A 157 -6.28 0.47 -1.05
CA HIS A 157 -5.40 -0.55 -0.50
C HIS A 157 -3.94 -0.07 -0.48
N PRO A 158 -3.31 0.07 0.70
CA PRO A 158 -1.91 0.47 0.82
C PRO A 158 -0.95 -0.72 0.75
N VAL A 159 0.34 -0.40 0.60
CA VAL A 159 1.43 -1.32 0.94
C VAL A 159 2.01 -0.94 2.30
N ASN A 160 2.19 -1.90 3.20
CA ASN A 160 2.71 -1.66 4.54
C ASN A 160 4.25 -1.47 4.55
N PRO A 161 4.78 -0.41 5.14
CA PRO A 161 4.07 0.75 5.70
C PRO A 161 3.83 1.87 4.66
N PRO A 162 2.61 2.41 4.54
CA PRO A 162 2.25 3.38 3.50
C PRO A 162 3.03 4.70 3.56
N TYR A 163 3.60 5.07 4.69
CA TYR A 163 4.46 6.26 4.76
C TYR A 163 5.86 6.04 4.13
N LEU A 164 6.22 4.81 3.76
CA LEU A 164 7.48 4.47 3.06
C LEU A 164 7.23 3.92 1.66
N VAL A 165 6.21 3.07 1.50
CA VAL A 165 5.84 2.49 0.21
C VAL A 165 4.62 3.23 -0.32
N PRO A 166 4.77 4.13 -1.30
CA PRO A 166 3.73 5.09 -1.65
C PRO A 166 2.59 4.53 -2.48
N LEU A 167 2.66 3.27 -2.94
CA LEU A 167 1.60 2.67 -3.73
C LEU A 167 0.29 2.62 -2.94
N VAL A 168 -0.79 3.09 -3.57
CA VAL A 168 -2.16 2.86 -3.12
C VAL A 168 -3.03 2.42 -4.30
N GLU A 169 -3.70 1.29 -4.17
CA GLU A 169 -4.60 0.77 -5.19
C GLU A 169 -6.02 1.27 -4.94
N LEU A 170 -6.57 2.02 -5.88
CA LEU A 170 -7.95 2.49 -5.84
C LEU A 170 -8.84 1.50 -6.59
N ALA A 171 -9.67 0.76 -5.86
CA ALA A 171 -10.57 -0.24 -6.43
C ALA A 171 -12.04 0.17 -6.20
N PRO A 172 -12.64 0.88 -7.17
CA PRO A 172 -14.04 1.29 -7.11
C PRO A 172 -14.98 0.11 -7.38
N ALA A 173 -16.16 0.10 -6.75
CA ALA A 173 -17.26 -0.74 -7.13
C ALA A 173 -17.94 -0.22 -8.42
N PRO A 174 -18.80 -1.02 -9.07
CA PRO A 174 -19.52 -0.61 -10.29
C PRO A 174 -20.38 0.66 -10.12
N TRP A 175 -20.78 0.97 -8.90
CA TRP A 175 -21.61 2.13 -8.56
C TRP A 175 -20.81 3.31 -7.97
N THR A 176 -19.51 3.15 -7.74
CA THR A 176 -18.66 4.27 -7.28
C THR A 176 -18.59 5.35 -8.38
N SER A 177 -18.89 6.59 -8.03
CA SER A 177 -18.90 7.66 -9.02
C SER A 177 -17.51 8.02 -9.53
N ALA A 178 -17.41 8.41 -10.80
CA ALA A 178 -16.15 8.88 -11.39
C ALA A 178 -15.57 10.09 -10.65
N GLU A 179 -16.44 10.97 -10.13
CA GLU A 179 -16.03 12.10 -9.31
C GLU A 179 -15.38 11.66 -8.00
N THR A 180 -15.96 10.67 -7.29
CA THR A 180 -15.39 10.09 -6.09
C THR A 180 -14.00 9.53 -6.37
N VAL A 181 -13.86 8.76 -7.44
CA VAL A 181 -12.57 8.16 -7.84
C VAL A 181 -11.54 9.25 -8.11
N LYS A 182 -11.92 10.27 -8.89
CA LYS A 182 -11.02 11.39 -9.20
C LYS A 182 -10.58 12.14 -7.93
N ARG A 183 -11.52 12.50 -7.06
CA ARG A 183 -11.22 13.21 -5.81
C ARG A 183 -10.33 12.37 -4.88
N ALA A 184 -10.60 11.06 -4.75
CA ALA A 184 -9.74 10.16 -3.97
C ALA A 184 -8.33 10.13 -4.56
N HIS A 185 -8.20 9.93 -5.88
CA HIS A 185 -6.91 9.95 -6.57
C HIS A 185 -6.14 11.25 -6.29
N ASP A 186 -6.80 12.40 -6.41
CA ASP A 186 -6.18 13.71 -6.17
C ASP A 186 -5.72 13.87 -4.71
N ILE A 187 -6.52 13.42 -3.71
CA ILE A 187 -6.17 13.48 -2.30
C ILE A 187 -4.94 12.60 -2.02
N TYR A 188 -4.92 11.35 -2.48
CA TYR A 188 -3.76 10.46 -2.26
C TYR A 188 -2.51 10.97 -2.96
N THR A 189 -2.63 11.49 -4.18
CA THR A 189 -1.49 12.10 -4.91
C THR A 189 -0.91 13.26 -4.13
N ARG A 190 -1.73 14.21 -3.66
CA ARG A 190 -1.27 15.34 -2.84
C ARG A 190 -0.70 14.91 -1.50
N ALA A 191 -1.17 13.79 -0.94
CA ALA A 191 -0.59 13.19 0.26
C ALA A 191 0.75 12.48 0.01
N GLY A 192 1.28 12.53 -1.22
CA GLY A 192 2.56 11.94 -1.59
C GLY A 192 2.50 10.44 -1.84
N GLN A 193 1.31 9.92 -2.17
CA GLN A 193 1.13 8.55 -2.61
C GLN A 193 1.17 8.43 -4.14
N SER A 194 1.33 7.21 -4.63
CA SER A 194 1.23 6.83 -6.05
C SER A 194 -0.04 6.01 -6.27
N PRO A 195 -1.20 6.66 -6.48
CA PRO A 195 -2.44 5.95 -6.66
C PRO A 195 -2.49 5.24 -8.01
N VAL A 196 -2.90 3.97 -8.00
CA VAL A 196 -3.15 3.15 -9.19
C VAL A 196 -4.63 2.79 -9.24
N LEU A 197 -5.29 3.13 -10.34
CA LEU A 197 -6.72 2.88 -10.50
C LEU A 197 -6.99 1.50 -11.12
N LEU A 198 -7.73 0.67 -10.42
CA LEU A 198 -8.28 -0.56 -10.97
C LEU A 198 -9.49 -0.23 -11.87
N LYS A 199 -9.48 -0.71 -13.10
CA LYS A 199 -10.60 -0.54 -14.04
C LYS A 199 -11.81 -1.43 -13.72
N LYS A 200 -11.60 -2.50 -12.95
CA LYS A 200 -12.60 -3.46 -12.49
C LYS A 200 -12.17 -4.05 -11.17
N GLU A 201 -13.13 -4.38 -10.31
CA GLU A 201 -12.85 -5.15 -9.10
C GLU A 201 -12.29 -6.53 -9.44
N ILE A 202 -11.32 -6.95 -8.65
CA ILE A 202 -10.76 -8.29 -8.70
C ILE A 202 -10.22 -8.64 -7.31
N THR A 203 -10.49 -9.85 -6.84
CA THR A 203 -9.95 -10.34 -5.56
C THR A 203 -8.43 -10.28 -5.54
N GLY A 204 -7.86 -9.73 -4.46
CA GLY A 204 -6.41 -9.56 -4.30
C GLY A 204 -5.83 -8.38 -5.07
N PHE A 205 -6.66 -7.58 -5.73
CA PHE A 205 -6.28 -6.38 -6.49
C PHE A 205 -5.12 -6.66 -7.46
N LEU A 206 -4.28 -5.69 -7.79
CA LEU A 206 -3.14 -5.91 -8.71
C LEU A 206 -1.90 -6.38 -7.94
N LEU A 207 -1.58 -5.71 -6.82
CA LEU A 207 -0.37 -5.98 -6.05
C LEU A 207 -0.33 -7.41 -5.53
N ASN A 208 -1.38 -7.84 -4.80
CA ASN A 208 -1.41 -9.17 -4.20
C ASN A 208 -1.45 -10.27 -5.27
N ARG A 209 -2.05 -10.01 -6.42
CA ARG A 209 -2.02 -10.96 -7.54
C ARG A 209 -0.64 -11.14 -8.12
N ILE A 210 0.11 -10.04 -8.32
CA ILE A 210 1.50 -10.10 -8.81
C ILE A 210 2.40 -10.75 -7.75
N GLN A 211 2.29 -10.33 -6.49
CA GLN A 211 3.04 -10.93 -5.40
C GLN A 211 2.72 -12.42 -5.22
N GLY A 212 1.43 -12.78 -5.33
CA GLY A 212 0.98 -14.18 -5.25
C GLY A 212 1.55 -15.05 -6.37
N ALA A 213 1.64 -14.53 -7.60
CA ALA A 213 2.28 -15.25 -8.70
C ALA A 213 3.77 -15.53 -8.43
N VAL A 214 4.48 -14.54 -7.89
CA VAL A 214 5.90 -14.70 -7.49
C VAL A 214 6.05 -15.71 -6.35
N LEU A 215 5.20 -15.62 -5.31
CA LEU A 215 5.24 -16.56 -4.18
C LEU A 215 4.89 -17.98 -4.60
N ASN A 216 3.87 -18.15 -5.46
CA ASN A 216 3.47 -19.45 -5.99
C ASN A 216 4.65 -20.14 -6.69
N GLU A 217 5.35 -19.43 -7.55
CA GLU A 217 6.52 -19.97 -8.27
C GLU A 217 7.68 -20.25 -7.32
N ALA A 218 7.97 -19.35 -6.37
CA ALA A 218 9.03 -19.55 -5.40
C ALA A 218 8.79 -20.81 -4.53
N LEU A 219 7.55 -21.03 -4.09
CA LEU A 219 7.16 -22.22 -3.34
C LEU A 219 7.33 -23.51 -4.19
N ASN A 220 6.88 -23.48 -5.46
CA ASN A 220 7.04 -24.62 -6.36
C ASN A 220 8.53 -24.95 -6.60
N LEU A 221 9.36 -23.94 -6.82
CA LEU A 221 10.80 -24.16 -7.02
C LEU A 221 11.48 -24.71 -5.75
N TYR A 222 11.07 -24.25 -4.57
CA TYR A 222 11.58 -24.77 -3.30
C TYR A 222 11.14 -26.22 -3.07
N GLU A 223 9.84 -26.51 -3.18
CA GLU A 223 9.24 -27.84 -2.93
C GLU A 223 9.82 -28.92 -3.86
N ASN A 224 10.10 -28.56 -5.09
CA ASN A 224 10.72 -29.46 -6.07
C ASN A 224 12.26 -29.51 -5.97
N GLY A 225 12.87 -28.87 -4.98
CA GLY A 225 14.29 -28.96 -4.67
C GLY A 225 15.21 -28.23 -5.66
N TYR A 226 14.71 -27.26 -6.42
CA TYR A 226 15.53 -26.50 -7.38
C TYR A 226 16.45 -25.51 -6.69
N ALA A 227 16.03 -24.92 -5.56
CA ALA A 227 16.84 -23.94 -4.83
C ALA A 227 16.43 -23.86 -3.36
N SER A 228 17.33 -23.34 -2.51
CA SER A 228 17.02 -23.00 -1.11
C SER A 228 16.14 -21.76 -1.00
N SER A 229 15.46 -21.57 0.15
CA SER A 229 14.69 -20.35 0.43
C SER A 229 15.56 -19.09 0.35
N GLU A 230 16.82 -19.17 0.79
CA GLU A 230 17.78 -18.05 0.73
C GLU A 230 18.14 -17.69 -0.71
N ASP A 231 18.35 -18.67 -1.59
CA ASP A 231 18.72 -18.40 -2.98
C ASP A 231 17.54 -17.82 -3.77
N LEU A 232 16.31 -18.29 -3.52
CA LEU A 232 15.09 -17.70 -4.10
C LEU A 232 14.90 -16.24 -3.66
N ASP A 233 15.15 -15.94 -2.37
CA ASP A 233 15.17 -14.55 -1.88
C ASP A 233 16.22 -13.70 -2.63
N LYS A 234 17.43 -14.23 -2.90
CA LYS A 234 18.50 -13.53 -3.64
C LYS A 234 18.08 -13.24 -5.08
N VAL A 235 17.48 -14.21 -5.78
CA VAL A 235 16.99 -14.03 -7.16
C VAL A 235 16.05 -12.83 -7.27
N LEU A 236 15.14 -12.69 -6.31
CA LEU A 236 14.21 -11.57 -6.29
C LEU A 236 14.89 -10.28 -5.82
N LYS A 237 15.56 -10.30 -4.69
CA LYS A 237 16.14 -9.11 -4.06
C LYS A 237 17.28 -8.51 -4.88
N ASP A 238 18.23 -9.33 -5.32
CA ASP A 238 19.45 -8.88 -6.00
C ASP A 238 19.32 -8.94 -7.53
N GLY A 239 18.31 -9.62 -8.05
CA GLY A 239 17.95 -9.74 -9.47
C GLY A 239 16.84 -8.78 -9.88
N LEU A 240 15.60 -9.27 -9.90
CA LEU A 240 14.45 -8.51 -10.42
C LEU A 240 14.16 -7.25 -9.61
N GLY A 241 14.15 -7.36 -8.28
CA GLY A 241 13.79 -6.27 -7.37
C GLY A 241 14.74 -5.07 -7.47
N LEU A 242 16.03 -5.30 -7.77
CA LEU A 242 17.00 -4.21 -7.94
C LEU A 242 16.60 -3.30 -9.10
N ARG A 243 16.22 -3.86 -10.26
CA ARG A 243 15.73 -3.08 -11.41
C ARG A 243 14.33 -2.53 -11.17
N TRP A 244 13.44 -3.34 -10.61
CA TRP A 244 12.06 -2.96 -10.33
C TRP A 244 11.93 -1.88 -9.24
N SER A 245 13.03 -1.52 -8.59
CA SER A 245 13.02 -0.36 -7.69
C SER A 245 12.83 0.98 -8.40
N PHE A 246 13.04 1.06 -9.73
CA PHE A 246 12.89 2.28 -10.53
C PHE A 246 12.24 2.07 -11.90
N MET A 247 12.00 0.83 -12.35
CA MET A 247 11.24 0.54 -13.58
C MET A 247 10.33 -0.66 -13.38
N GLY A 248 9.22 -0.71 -14.11
CA GLY A 248 8.28 -1.83 -14.08
C GLY A 248 8.65 -2.97 -15.04
N PRO A 249 7.89 -4.07 -15.05
CA PRO A 249 8.16 -5.23 -15.91
C PRO A 249 8.04 -4.90 -17.41
N PHE A 250 7.11 -4.05 -17.81
CA PHE A 250 6.94 -3.68 -19.24
C PHE A 250 8.08 -2.81 -19.73
N GLU A 251 8.52 -1.82 -18.96
CA GLU A 251 9.68 -1.02 -19.28
C GLU A 251 10.95 -1.89 -19.30
N THR A 252 11.06 -2.85 -18.37
CA THR A 252 12.18 -3.80 -18.35
C THR A 252 12.29 -4.60 -19.65
N ILE A 253 11.18 -5.13 -20.17
CA ILE A 253 11.22 -5.89 -21.44
C ILE A 253 11.39 -4.99 -22.67
N ASP A 254 10.91 -3.75 -22.60
CA ASP A 254 11.09 -2.76 -23.66
C ASP A 254 12.58 -2.42 -23.86
N LEU A 255 13.32 -2.30 -22.76
CA LEU A 255 14.77 -2.03 -22.78
C LEU A 255 15.64 -3.28 -23.03
N ASN A 256 15.09 -4.48 -22.93
CA ASN A 256 15.84 -5.73 -23.11
C ASN A 256 15.88 -6.27 -24.55
N ALA A 257 15.32 -5.55 -25.51
CA ALA A 257 15.43 -5.88 -26.93
C ALA A 257 15.64 -4.61 -27.78
N PRO A 258 16.45 -4.66 -28.85
CA PRO A 258 16.79 -3.47 -29.65
C PRO A 258 15.59 -2.72 -30.24
N GLU A 259 14.49 -3.43 -30.54
CA GLU A 259 13.27 -2.85 -31.10
C GLU A 259 12.08 -2.85 -30.10
N GLY A 260 12.38 -3.00 -28.79
CA GLY A 260 11.41 -2.86 -27.71
C GLY A 260 10.52 -4.09 -27.49
N VAL A 261 9.32 -3.86 -26.92
CA VAL A 261 8.41 -4.92 -26.42
C VAL A 261 8.07 -5.97 -27.46
N ILE A 262 7.81 -5.58 -28.71
CA ILE A 262 7.43 -6.53 -29.79
C ILE A 262 8.62 -7.42 -30.17
N ASP A 263 9.80 -6.85 -30.29
CA ASP A 263 11.02 -7.60 -30.58
C ASP A 263 11.34 -8.57 -29.42
N TYR A 264 11.22 -8.12 -28.17
CA TYR A 264 11.36 -8.98 -27.02
C TYR A 264 10.38 -10.16 -27.04
N ALA A 265 9.09 -9.88 -27.33
CA ALA A 265 8.06 -10.91 -27.41
C ALA A 265 8.31 -11.93 -28.55
N ASN A 266 8.81 -11.47 -29.70
CA ASN A 266 9.17 -12.34 -30.81
C ASN A 266 10.35 -13.27 -30.47
N ARG A 267 11.34 -12.78 -29.73
CA ARG A 267 12.52 -13.55 -29.29
C ARG A 267 12.20 -14.55 -28.20
N TYR A 268 11.49 -14.13 -27.16
CA TYR A 268 11.38 -14.87 -25.89
C TYR A 268 9.96 -15.31 -25.54
N GLY A 269 8.92 -14.80 -26.20
CA GLY A 269 7.53 -15.06 -25.82
C GLY A 269 7.15 -16.55 -25.91
N HIS A 270 7.76 -17.33 -26.84
CA HIS A 270 7.53 -18.78 -26.91
C HIS A 270 8.10 -19.49 -25.68
N THR A 271 9.31 -19.11 -25.23
CA THR A 271 9.94 -19.69 -24.04
C THR A 271 9.11 -19.41 -22.78
N TYR A 272 8.62 -18.18 -22.61
CA TYR A 272 7.74 -17.85 -21.48
C TYR A 272 6.43 -18.64 -21.50
N ARG A 273 5.86 -18.88 -22.68
CA ARG A 273 4.67 -19.75 -22.79
C ARG A 273 4.98 -21.21 -22.43
N ASP A 274 6.16 -21.70 -22.71
CA ASP A 274 6.56 -23.05 -22.32
C ASP A 274 6.83 -23.15 -20.83
N VAL A 275 7.50 -22.19 -20.23
CA VAL A 275 7.68 -22.07 -18.77
C VAL A 275 6.32 -22.02 -18.07
N ALA A 276 5.39 -21.20 -18.56
CA ALA A 276 4.06 -21.05 -17.94
C ALA A 276 3.25 -22.35 -17.86
N LYS A 277 3.54 -23.34 -18.74
CA LYS A 277 2.89 -24.66 -18.68
C LYS A 277 3.34 -25.51 -17.48
N THR A 278 4.48 -25.18 -16.90
CA THR A 278 5.06 -25.86 -15.73
C THR A 278 4.83 -25.11 -14.42
N GLN A 279 4.36 -23.87 -14.49
CA GLN A 279 4.03 -23.02 -13.35
C GLN A 279 2.63 -23.37 -12.81
N LEU A 280 2.55 -24.42 -12.01
CA LEU A 280 1.29 -24.90 -11.45
C LEU A 280 0.90 -24.13 -10.19
N PRO A 281 -0.41 -24.07 -9.83
CA PRO A 281 -0.83 -23.57 -8.51
C PRO A 281 -0.16 -24.39 -7.39
N ASN A 282 0.36 -23.68 -6.39
CA ASN A 282 0.94 -24.30 -5.20
C ASN A 282 -0.12 -24.38 -4.09
N GLU A 283 -0.19 -25.52 -3.40
CA GLU A 283 -1.20 -25.77 -2.35
C GLU A 283 -0.79 -25.21 -0.98
N TRP A 284 0.38 -24.58 -0.88
CA TRP A 284 0.92 -24.05 0.38
C TRP A 284 1.01 -25.13 1.46
N ASP A 285 1.59 -26.27 1.09
CA ASP A 285 1.69 -27.44 1.96
C ASP A 285 2.34 -27.11 3.30
N ALA A 286 1.72 -27.59 4.39
CA ALA A 286 2.16 -27.29 5.74
C ALA A 286 3.57 -27.82 6.06
N ALA A 287 3.97 -28.95 5.49
CA ALA A 287 5.31 -29.50 5.70
C ALA A 287 6.38 -28.66 4.99
N THR A 288 6.12 -28.25 3.77
CA THR A 288 6.97 -27.33 2.99
C THR A 288 7.12 -25.98 3.71
N LEU A 289 6.02 -25.39 4.16
CA LEU A 289 6.04 -24.12 4.91
C LEU A 289 6.83 -24.26 6.22
N LYS A 290 6.71 -25.41 6.91
CA LYS A 290 7.48 -25.66 8.13
C LYS A 290 8.97 -25.76 7.86
N GLN A 291 9.39 -26.40 6.77
CA GLN A 291 10.80 -26.46 6.38
C GLN A 291 11.37 -25.06 6.09
N ILE A 292 10.63 -24.26 5.32
CA ILE A 292 11.03 -22.86 5.05
C ILE A 292 11.13 -22.07 6.37
N GLU A 293 10.17 -22.23 7.27
CA GLU A 293 10.22 -21.55 8.58
C GLU A 293 11.46 -21.97 9.35
N ASP A 294 11.77 -23.27 9.43
CA ASP A 294 12.94 -23.77 10.13
C ASP A 294 14.23 -23.21 9.54
N GLU A 295 14.39 -23.18 8.22
CA GLU A 295 15.51 -22.51 7.56
C GLU A 295 15.59 -21.03 7.97
N ARG A 296 14.46 -20.31 7.92
CA ARG A 296 14.40 -18.89 8.32
C ARG A 296 14.74 -18.67 9.78
N ARG A 297 14.36 -19.60 10.69
CA ARG A 297 14.68 -19.51 12.13
C ARG A 297 16.17 -19.73 12.43
N THR A 298 16.94 -20.39 11.56
CA THR A 298 18.41 -20.49 11.71
C THR A 298 19.09 -19.14 11.55
N VAL A 299 18.53 -18.24 10.71
CA VAL A 299 19.08 -16.92 10.38
C VAL A 299 18.48 -15.83 11.26
N LEU A 300 17.19 -15.93 11.58
CA LEU A 300 16.44 -14.92 12.34
C LEU A 300 15.49 -15.61 13.32
N LYS A 301 15.76 -15.46 14.62
CA LYS A 301 14.92 -16.03 15.68
C LYS A 301 13.55 -15.33 15.73
N ALA A 302 12.52 -16.06 16.21
CA ALA A 302 11.14 -15.55 16.26
C ALA A 302 11.00 -14.30 17.15
N ASP A 303 11.74 -14.22 18.25
CA ASP A 303 11.76 -13.08 19.18
C ASP A 303 12.46 -11.83 18.59
N GLN A 304 13.18 -11.96 17.46
CA GLN A 304 13.87 -10.87 16.78
C GLN A 304 13.07 -10.28 15.59
N LEU A 305 11.88 -10.80 15.30
CA LEU A 305 11.07 -10.37 14.15
C LEU A 305 10.69 -8.87 14.20
N GLU A 306 10.40 -8.36 15.40
CA GLU A 306 10.06 -6.94 15.57
C GLU A 306 11.27 -6.05 15.31
N GLU A 307 12.44 -6.39 15.84
CA GLU A 307 13.71 -5.69 15.56
C GLU A 307 14.04 -5.71 14.06
N ARG A 308 13.86 -6.88 13.43
CA ARG A 308 14.09 -7.03 11.99
C ARG A 308 13.12 -6.19 11.16
N SER A 309 11.88 -6.02 11.60
CA SER A 309 10.91 -5.12 10.95
C SER A 309 11.35 -3.67 11.04
N ARG A 310 11.87 -3.22 12.19
CA ARG A 310 12.45 -1.87 12.34
C ARG A 310 13.69 -1.69 11.45
N TRP A 311 14.54 -2.70 11.37
CA TRP A 311 15.68 -2.69 10.44
C TRP A 311 15.21 -2.54 8.98
N ARG A 312 14.17 -3.28 8.56
CA ARG A 312 13.57 -3.15 7.22
C ARG A 312 13.10 -1.72 6.96
N ASP A 313 12.37 -1.14 7.90
CA ASP A 313 11.83 0.21 7.75
C ASP A 313 12.95 1.26 7.64
N ASN A 314 14.01 1.14 8.42
CA ASN A 314 15.20 1.99 8.29
C ASN A 314 15.88 1.85 6.92
N ARG A 315 15.99 0.63 6.37
CA ARG A 315 16.54 0.40 5.02
C ARG A 315 15.65 1.01 3.95
N LEU A 316 14.33 0.89 4.08
CA LEU A 316 13.36 1.52 3.19
C LEU A 316 13.45 3.05 3.26
N MET A 317 13.58 3.65 4.45
CA MET A 317 13.78 5.10 4.61
C MET A 317 15.02 5.58 3.86
N GLY A 318 16.14 4.87 3.99
CA GLY A 318 17.36 5.19 3.25
C GLY A 318 17.19 5.11 1.74
N LEU A 319 16.50 4.06 1.24
CA LEU A 319 16.22 3.90 -0.18
C LEU A 319 15.28 4.99 -0.71
N VAL A 320 14.21 5.31 0.01
CA VAL A 320 13.27 6.37 -0.36
C VAL A 320 13.96 7.73 -0.39
N ALA A 321 14.81 8.04 0.59
CA ALA A 321 15.59 9.27 0.63
C ALA A 321 16.56 9.35 -0.57
N HIS A 322 17.21 8.25 -0.94
CA HIS A 322 18.06 8.17 -2.13
C HIS A 322 17.27 8.43 -3.41
N LYS A 323 16.14 7.73 -3.61
CA LYS A 323 15.27 7.89 -4.80
C LYS A 323 14.78 9.33 -4.96
N ARG A 324 14.39 10.00 -3.86
CA ARG A 324 13.97 11.41 -3.90
C ARG A 324 15.07 12.35 -4.40
N LYS A 325 16.33 12.08 -4.06
CA LYS A 325 17.48 12.88 -4.54
C LYS A 325 17.79 12.68 -6.02
N GLN A 326 17.41 11.53 -6.58
CA GLN A 326 17.63 11.22 -8.01
C GLN A 326 16.49 11.73 -8.91
N ALA A 327 15.31 11.97 -8.36
CA ALA A 327 14.17 12.50 -9.10
C ALA A 327 14.23 14.03 -9.32
N THR A 328 15.21 14.70 -8.72
CA THR A 328 15.49 16.14 -8.89
C THR A 328 16.67 16.35 -9.81
#